data_02f6e7376f84bcda7093acd70260aa78
#
_entry.id   02f6e7376f84bcda7093acd70260aa78
#
_cell.length_a   1.000
_cell.length_b   1.000
_cell.length_c   1.000
_cell.angle_alpha   90.00
_cell.angle_beta   90.00
_cell.angle_gamma   90.00
#
_symmetry.space_group_name_H-M   'P 1'
#
loop_
_entity.id
_entity.type
_entity.pdbx_description
1 polymer ?
#
loop_
_entity_poly.entity_id
_entity_poly.type
_entity_poly.pdbx_seq_one_letter_code
_entity_poly.pdbx_strand_id
1 'polypeptide(L)'
;IVAVDGNEQRLAFAKRMGADKSVDFRNYKGAEALGKAVYDTFGGHYADFAFQCTGNPVAHANIYKMIRNGGGLCELGFFINGGDATINPHFDLCAKEITLVGSWVYTLRDYATTFDFLKRAQAIGLPIKELITHRFPLEEINEALKTNLSMKGLKIAVINK
;
A
#
# COMPACT_ATOMS: atom_id res chain seq x y z
N ILE A 1 -5.08 6.27 10.33
CA ILE A 1 -4.56 5.45 9.19
C ILE A 1 -4.14 4.09 9.74
N VAL A 2 -4.58 2.99 9.07
CA VAL A 2 -4.13 1.63 9.36
C VAL A 2 -3.34 1.10 8.16
N ALA A 3 -2.09 0.69 8.40
CA ALA A 3 -1.26 0.04 7.40
C ALA A 3 -1.46 -1.48 7.47
N VAL A 4 -1.69 -2.13 6.33
CA VAL A 4 -1.83 -3.60 6.21
C VAL A 4 -0.72 -4.12 5.32
N ASP A 5 0.17 -4.96 5.84
CA ASP A 5 1.27 -5.59 5.10
C ASP A 5 1.66 -6.91 5.79
N GLY A 6 2.45 -7.75 5.15
CA GLY A 6 3.08 -8.94 5.72
C GLY A 6 4.58 -8.77 6.02
N ASN A 7 5.14 -7.61 5.76
CA ASN A 7 6.55 -7.32 6.01
C ASN A 7 6.69 -6.40 7.23
N GLU A 8 7.35 -6.89 8.27
CA GLU A 8 7.51 -6.17 9.53
C GLU A 8 8.26 -4.84 9.37
N GLN A 9 9.26 -4.79 8.50
CA GLN A 9 10.01 -3.55 8.23
C GLN A 9 9.12 -2.49 7.58
N ARG A 10 8.24 -2.91 6.64
CA ARG A 10 7.27 -2.02 6.00
C ARG A 10 6.24 -1.51 6.99
N LEU A 11 5.73 -2.38 7.87
CA LEU A 11 4.79 -1.98 8.93
C LEU A 11 5.43 -1.02 9.92
N ALA A 12 6.65 -1.30 10.36
CA ALA A 12 7.41 -0.40 11.23
C ALA A 12 7.67 0.96 10.57
N PHE A 13 8.02 0.95 9.28
CA PHE A 13 8.25 2.17 8.54
C PHE A 13 6.95 2.96 8.31
N ALA A 14 5.84 2.29 8.00
CA ALA A 14 4.54 2.92 7.85
C ALA A 14 4.13 3.70 9.12
N LYS A 15 4.39 3.16 10.31
CA LYS A 15 4.19 3.87 11.58
C LYS A 15 5.04 5.14 11.68
N ARG A 16 6.29 5.08 11.29
CA ARG A 16 7.19 6.24 11.27
C ARG A 16 6.75 7.29 10.25
N MET A 17 6.07 6.86 9.19
CA MET A 17 5.47 7.73 8.17
C MET A 17 4.10 8.28 8.57
N GLY A 18 3.60 7.98 9.77
CA GLY A 18 2.38 8.54 10.30
C GLY A 18 1.16 7.61 10.26
N ALA A 19 1.33 6.32 10.01
CA ALA A 19 0.25 5.37 10.23
C ALA A 19 0.00 5.20 11.73
N ASP A 20 -1.25 5.35 12.15
CA ASP A 20 -1.64 5.25 13.58
C ASP A 20 -1.48 3.82 14.09
N LYS A 21 -1.86 2.85 13.27
CA LYS A 21 -1.85 1.43 13.61
C LYS A 21 -1.43 0.58 12.40
N SER A 22 -1.16 -0.70 12.65
CA SER A 22 -0.79 -1.65 11.62
C SER A 22 -1.39 -3.03 11.87
N VAL A 23 -1.68 -3.76 10.79
CA VAL A 23 -2.16 -5.13 10.79
C VAL A 23 -1.23 -5.98 9.93
N ASP A 24 -0.68 -7.04 10.51
CA ASP A 24 0.04 -8.07 9.75
C ASP A 24 -0.96 -9.10 9.24
N PHE A 25 -1.22 -9.09 7.93
CA PHE A 25 -2.22 -9.96 7.32
C PHE A 25 -1.90 -11.45 7.46
N ARG A 26 -0.64 -11.83 7.68
CA ARG A 26 -0.20 -13.23 7.85
C ARG A 26 -0.84 -13.91 9.07
N ASN A 27 -1.26 -13.11 10.04
CA ASN A 27 -1.90 -13.61 11.27
C ASN A 27 -3.39 -13.97 11.08
N TYR A 28 -3.96 -13.73 9.89
CA TYR A 28 -5.39 -13.90 9.65
C TYR A 28 -5.64 -14.75 8.42
N LYS A 29 -6.50 -15.76 8.54
CA LYS A 29 -6.87 -16.63 7.42
C LYS A 29 -8.15 -16.15 6.75
N GLY A 30 -8.01 -15.72 5.49
CA GLY A 30 -9.13 -15.31 4.65
C GLY A 30 -9.59 -13.86 4.86
N ALA A 31 -10.40 -13.41 3.93
CA ALA A 31 -10.83 -12.01 3.81
C ALA A 31 -11.62 -11.53 5.04
N GLU A 32 -12.53 -12.36 5.55
CA GLU A 32 -13.40 -12.00 6.67
C GLU A 32 -12.62 -11.80 7.97
N ALA A 33 -11.68 -12.71 8.28
CA ALA A 33 -10.85 -12.59 9.48
C ALA A 33 -9.93 -11.35 9.41
N LEU A 34 -9.36 -11.09 8.24
CA LEU A 34 -8.54 -9.91 8.02
C LEU A 34 -9.38 -8.63 8.07
N GLY A 35 -10.57 -8.62 7.46
CA GLY A 35 -11.51 -7.50 7.51
C GLY A 35 -11.91 -7.17 8.95
N LYS A 36 -12.22 -8.20 9.76
CA LYS A 36 -12.52 -8.03 11.19
C LYS A 36 -11.34 -7.46 11.96
N ALA A 37 -10.12 -7.94 11.70
CA ALA A 37 -8.93 -7.42 12.37
C ALA A 37 -8.70 -5.94 12.09
N VAL A 38 -8.91 -5.51 10.85
CA VAL A 38 -8.84 -4.08 10.48
C VAL A 38 -9.95 -3.29 11.16
N TYR A 39 -11.20 -3.80 11.18
CA TYR A 39 -12.33 -3.20 11.87
C TYR A 39 -12.03 -3.00 13.37
N ASP A 40 -11.54 -4.04 14.07
CA ASP A 40 -11.19 -3.97 15.49
C ASP A 40 -10.03 -2.98 15.73
N THR A 41 -9.07 -2.94 14.78
CA THR A 41 -7.93 -2.02 14.84
C THR A 41 -8.37 -0.55 14.69
N PHE A 42 -9.42 -0.28 13.93
CA PHE A 42 -10.06 1.04 13.84
C PHE A 42 -10.97 1.37 15.06
N GLY A 43 -11.07 0.48 16.03
CA GLY A 43 -11.92 0.70 17.22
C GLY A 43 -13.40 0.44 16.98
N GLY A 44 -13.71 -0.53 16.11
CA GLY A 44 -15.08 -0.92 15.79
C GLY A 44 -15.66 -0.15 14.61
N HIS A 45 -14.82 0.30 13.68
CA HIS A 45 -15.25 0.99 12.46
C HIS A 45 -14.56 0.39 11.22
N TYR A 46 -15.23 0.45 10.09
CA TYR A 46 -14.62 0.16 8.79
C TYR A 46 -13.94 1.41 8.23
N ALA A 47 -13.00 1.21 7.32
CA ALA A 47 -12.31 2.31 6.66
C ALA A 47 -13.26 3.11 5.75
N ASP A 48 -13.19 4.45 5.78
CA ASP A 48 -13.90 5.31 4.84
C ASP A 48 -13.36 5.15 3.42
N PHE A 49 -12.05 5.00 3.31
CA PHE A 49 -11.34 4.89 2.05
C PHE A 49 -10.13 3.96 2.18
N ALA A 50 -9.85 3.19 1.15
CA ALA A 50 -8.70 2.30 1.08
C ALA A 50 -7.88 2.54 -0.18
N PHE A 51 -6.57 2.31 -0.07
CA PHE A 51 -5.63 2.33 -1.18
C PHE A 51 -5.02 0.94 -1.34
N GLN A 52 -5.25 0.30 -2.47
CA GLN A 52 -4.61 -0.95 -2.84
C GLN A 52 -3.33 -0.65 -3.60
N CYS A 53 -2.17 -0.96 -2.98
CA CYS A 53 -0.85 -0.60 -3.49
C CYS A 53 0.03 -1.82 -3.84
N THR A 54 -0.52 -3.05 -3.75
CA THR A 54 0.31 -4.25 -3.83
C THR A 54 0.33 -4.92 -5.20
N GLY A 55 -0.68 -4.70 -6.04
CA GLY A 55 -0.86 -5.43 -7.29
C GLY A 55 -1.08 -6.94 -7.11
N ASN A 56 -1.53 -7.36 -5.93
CA ASN A 56 -1.84 -8.75 -5.62
C ASN A 56 -3.35 -8.99 -5.72
N PRO A 57 -3.83 -9.94 -6.57
CA PRO A 57 -5.25 -10.21 -6.74
C PRO A 57 -5.99 -10.59 -5.46
N VAL A 58 -5.35 -11.34 -4.56
CA VAL A 58 -5.94 -11.72 -3.27
C VAL A 58 -6.08 -10.51 -2.36
N ALA A 59 -5.09 -9.63 -2.33
CA ALA A 59 -5.17 -8.39 -1.55
C ALA A 59 -6.29 -7.47 -2.08
N HIS A 60 -6.47 -7.39 -3.41
CA HIS A 60 -7.57 -6.67 -4.02
C HIS A 60 -8.92 -7.26 -3.61
N ALA A 61 -9.09 -8.57 -3.68
CA ALA A 61 -10.34 -9.22 -3.27
C ALA A 61 -10.66 -9.03 -1.78
N ASN A 62 -9.63 -9.06 -0.92
CA ASN A 62 -9.81 -8.94 0.52
C ASN A 62 -10.15 -7.51 0.98
N ILE A 63 -9.71 -6.48 0.26
CA ILE A 63 -9.81 -5.09 0.72
C ILE A 63 -11.25 -4.62 0.87
N TYR A 64 -12.19 -5.18 0.10
CA TYR A 64 -13.62 -4.86 0.20
C TYR A 64 -14.23 -5.17 1.57
N LYS A 65 -13.63 -6.12 2.31
CA LYS A 65 -14.07 -6.48 3.68
C LYS A 65 -13.61 -5.47 4.75
N MET A 66 -12.77 -4.53 4.36
CA MET A 66 -12.20 -3.52 5.27
C MET A 66 -12.90 -2.16 5.14
N ILE A 67 -13.68 -1.94 4.07
CA ILE A 67 -14.29 -0.66 3.73
C ILE A 67 -15.74 -0.65 4.17
N ARG A 68 -16.22 0.49 4.73
CA ARG A 68 -17.63 0.68 5.09
C ARG A 68 -18.55 0.79 3.88
N ASN A 69 -19.84 0.69 4.10
CA ASN A 69 -20.84 1.03 3.10
C ASN A 69 -20.72 2.52 2.70
N GLY A 70 -20.89 2.81 1.42
CA GLY A 70 -20.65 4.14 0.84
C GLY A 70 -19.19 4.59 0.89
N GLY A 71 -18.25 3.68 1.14
CA GLY A 71 -16.81 3.99 1.16
C GLY A 71 -16.16 3.97 -0.22
N GLY A 72 -14.86 4.18 -0.27
CA GLY A 72 -14.10 4.23 -1.52
C GLY A 72 -12.87 3.32 -1.53
N LEU A 73 -12.50 2.90 -2.73
CA LEU A 73 -11.27 2.16 -3.01
C LEU A 73 -10.52 2.81 -4.18
N CYS A 74 -9.27 3.16 -3.97
CA CYS A 74 -8.35 3.50 -5.04
C CYS A 74 -7.46 2.30 -5.33
N GLU A 75 -7.58 1.78 -6.54
CA GLU A 75 -6.72 0.72 -7.05
C GLU A 75 -5.55 1.32 -7.83
N LEU A 76 -4.34 1.21 -7.31
CA LEU A 76 -3.12 1.72 -7.93
C LEU A 76 -1.97 0.70 -7.94
N GLY A 77 -2.21 -0.50 -7.38
CA GLY A 77 -1.20 -1.54 -7.27
C GLY A 77 -0.94 -2.32 -8.56
N PHE A 78 -1.92 -2.44 -9.43
CA PHE A 78 -1.84 -3.22 -10.67
C PHE A 78 -1.23 -2.44 -11.85
N PHE A 79 -0.06 -1.86 -11.66
CA PHE A 79 0.70 -1.26 -12.76
C PHE A 79 1.33 -2.31 -13.70
N ILE A 80 1.26 -3.59 -13.34
CA ILE A 80 1.54 -4.75 -14.18
C ILE A 80 0.37 -5.73 -14.08
N ASN A 81 0.20 -6.58 -15.08
CA ASN A 81 -0.79 -7.65 -15.00
C ASN A 81 -0.34 -8.71 -13.97
N GLY A 82 -0.88 -8.63 -12.76
CA GLY A 82 -0.63 -9.57 -11.65
C GLY A 82 -1.58 -10.76 -11.63
N GLY A 83 -2.46 -10.91 -12.63
CA GLY A 83 -3.51 -11.92 -12.71
C GLY A 83 -4.88 -11.41 -12.31
N ASP A 84 -5.87 -12.31 -12.30
CA ASP A 84 -7.28 -12.01 -12.06
C ASP A 84 -7.62 -11.99 -10.57
N ALA A 85 -8.41 -11.02 -10.15
CA ALA A 85 -8.98 -10.95 -8.81
C ALA A 85 -10.46 -11.36 -8.85
N THR A 86 -10.85 -12.27 -7.94
CA THR A 86 -12.24 -12.72 -7.82
C THR A 86 -12.95 -11.93 -6.73
N ILE A 87 -13.96 -11.18 -7.09
CA ILE A 87 -14.85 -10.47 -6.18
C ILE A 87 -16.30 -10.93 -6.39
N ASN A 88 -17.16 -10.72 -5.41
CA ASN A 88 -18.60 -10.86 -5.57
C ASN A 88 -19.20 -9.47 -5.81
N PRO A 89 -19.60 -9.12 -7.05
CA PRO A 89 -20.07 -7.76 -7.35
C PRO A 89 -21.30 -7.35 -6.52
N HIS A 90 -22.15 -8.29 -6.14
CA HIS A 90 -23.30 -7.99 -5.30
C HIS A 90 -22.88 -7.54 -3.90
N PHE A 91 -22.09 -8.37 -3.18
CA PHE A 91 -21.73 -8.10 -1.80
C PHE A 91 -20.56 -7.13 -1.64
N ASP A 92 -19.63 -7.12 -2.58
CA ASP A 92 -18.40 -6.34 -2.46
C ASP A 92 -18.53 -4.93 -3.04
N LEU A 93 -19.42 -4.73 -4.02
CA LEU A 93 -19.62 -3.44 -4.68
C LEU A 93 -21.02 -2.88 -4.49
N CYS A 94 -22.04 -3.57 -5.06
CA CYS A 94 -23.38 -2.98 -5.17
C CYS A 94 -24.07 -2.81 -3.81
N ALA A 95 -24.11 -3.86 -2.99
CA ALA A 95 -24.75 -3.81 -1.67
C ALA A 95 -24.04 -2.86 -0.69
N LYS A 96 -22.76 -2.56 -0.93
CA LYS A 96 -21.97 -1.62 -0.13
C LYS A 96 -21.89 -0.22 -0.75
N GLU A 97 -22.36 -0.02 -1.96
CA GLU A 97 -22.28 1.26 -2.69
C GLU A 97 -20.84 1.79 -2.77
N ILE A 98 -19.87 0.90 -3.05
CA ILE A 98 -18.45 1.25 -3.09
C ILE A 98 -18.12 2.09 -4.34
N THR A 99 -17.43 3.20 -4.13
CA THR A 99 -16.79 3.94 -5.22
C THR A 99 -15.41 3.36 -5.49
N LEU A 100 -15.24 2.72 -6.66
CA LEU A 100 -13.94 2.19 -7.10
C LEU A 100 -13.31 3.11 -8.15
N VAL A 101 -12.08 3.54 -7.89
CA VAL A 101 -11.29 4.39 -8.79
C VAL A 101 -9.98 3.70 -9.14
N GLY A 102 -9.71 3.53 -10.42
CA GLY A 102 -8.39 3.11 -10.91
C GLY A 102 -7.45 4.29 -11.05
N SER A 103 -6.20 4.13 -10.66
CA SER A 103 -5.15 5.12 -10.86
C SER A 103 -3.98 4.49 -11.59
N TRP A 104 -3.60 5.09 -12.74
CA TRP A 104 -2.52 4.58 -13.57
C TRP A 104 -1.34 5.54 -13.60
N VAL A 105 -0.25 5.12 -12.98
CA VAL A 105 1.05 5.85 -12.93
C VAL A 105 0.86 7.31 -12.47
N TYR A 106 1.52 8.25 -13.14
CA TYR A 106 1.47 9.68 -12.86
C TYR A 106 1.73 10.48 -14.14
N THR A 107 1.26 11.71 -14.15
CA THR A 107 1.42 12.66 -15.27
C THR A 107 2.38 13.79 -14.89
N LEU A 108 2.76 14.62 -15.85
CA LEU A 108 3.58 15.82 -15.56
C LEU A 108 2.95 16.77 -14.53
N ARG A 109 1.62 16.80 -14.44
CA ARG A 109 0.91 17.63 -13.46
C ARG A 109 1.14 17.18 -12.02
N ASP A 110 1.38 15.89 -11.81
CA ASP A 110 1.55 15.31 -10.48
C ASP A 110 2.90 15.67 -9.85
N TYR A 111 3.90 16.07 -10.67
CA TYR A 111 5.22 16.44 -10.16
C TYR A 111 5.18 17.66 -9.25
N ALA A 112 4.45 18.72 -9.62
CA ALA A 112 4.35 19.92 -8.79
C ALA A 112 3.78 19.57 -7.40
N THR A 113 2.66 18.82 -7.38
CA THR A 113 2.01 18.36 -6.15
C THR A 113 2.95 17.44 -5.34
N THR A 114 3.69 16.56 -6.01
CA THR A 114 4.65 15.68 -5.36
C THR A 114 5.79 16.45 -4.70
N PHE A 115 6.36 17.45 -5.38
CA PHE A 115 7.42 18.28 -4.80
C PHE A 115 6.93 19.10 -3.60
N ASP A 116 5.72 19.63 -3.66
CA ASP A 116 5.12 20.33 -2.52
C ASP A 116 4.85 19.40 -1.34
N PHE A 117 4.38 18.18 -1.62
CA PHE A 117 4.26 17.14 -0.60
C PHE A 117 5.61 16.81 0.04
N LEU A 118 6.66 16.60 -0.76
CA LEU A 118 8.00 16.29 -0.24
C LEU A 118 8.56 17.40 0.63
N LYS A 119 8.37 18.66 0.24
CA LYS A 119 8.77 19.83 1.06
C LYS A 119 8.05 19.84 2.42
N ARG A 120 6.71 19.66 2.40
CA ARG A 120 5.92 19.63 3.64
C ARG A 120 6.30 18.45 4.52
N ALA A 121 6.48 17.26 3.94
CA ALA A 121 6.89 16.07 4.66
C ALA A 121 8.25 16.24 5.32
N GLN A 122 9.20 16.88 4.64
CA GLN A 122 10.50 17.22 5.21
C GLN A 122 10.36 18.23 6.36
N ALA A 123 9.52 19.26 6.20
CA ALA A 123 9.30 20.29 7.22
C ALA A 123 8.73 19.73 8.53
N ILE A 124 7.90 18.70 8.46
CA ILE A 124 7.33 18.02 9.65
C ILE A 124 8.15 16.80 10.11
N GLY A 125 9.34 16.60 9.52
CA GLY A 125 10.27 15.55 9.96
C GLY A 125 9.92 14.12 9.53
N LEU A 126 9.09 13.93 8.49
CA LEU A 126 8.83 12.58 7.99
C LEU A 126 10.11 11.97 7.37
N PRO A 127 10.41 10.69 7.66
CA PRO A 127 11.67 10.05 7.26
C PRO A 127 11.69 9.57 5.81
N ILE A 128 11.25 10.41 4.85
CA ILE A 128 11.10 10.04 3.43
C ILE A 128 12.42 9.56 2.81
N LYS A 129 13.54 10.18 3.19
CA LYS A 129 14.86 9.80 2.67
C LYS A 129 15.26 8.38 3.07
N GLU A 130 14.74 7.88 4.18
CA GLU A 130 15.01 6.54 4.69
C GLU A 130 14.23 5.44 3.96
N LEU A 131 13.26 5.81 3.08
CA LEU A 131 12.67 4.88 2.13
C LEU A 131 13.73 4.22 1.26
N ILE A 132 14.80 4.93 0.90
CA ILE A 132 15.94 4.36 0.16
C ILE A 132 16.85 3.64 1.14
N THR A 133 16.57 2.35 1.34
CA THR A 133 17.29 1.51 2.29
C THR A 133 18.62 0.99 1.77
N HIS A 134 18.74 0.83 0.44
CA HIS A 134 19.93 0.29 -0.20
C HIS A 134 20.33 1.15 -1.40
N ARG A 135 21.61 1.31 -1.60
CA ARG A 135 22.20 2.00 -2.76
C ARG A 135 23.27 1.13 -3.36
N PHE A 136 23.17 0.90 -4.65
CA PHE A 136 24.13 0.12 -5.42
C PHE A 136 24.68 0.94 -6.57
N PRO A 137 25.96 0.84 -6.91
CA PRO A 137 26.47 1.37 -8.15
C PRO A 137 25.91 0.57 -9.34
N LEU A 138 25.97 1.13 -10.55
CA LEU A 138 25.41 0.50 -11.74
C LEU A 138 26.04 -0.88 -12.03
N GLU A 139 27.33 -1.03 -11.72
CA GLU A 139 28.07 -2.28 -11.88
C GLU A 139 27.50 -3.43 -11.04
N GLU A 140 26.81 -3.11 -9.95
CA GLU A 140 26.17 -4.07 -9.03
C GLU A 140 24.66 -4.22 -9.28
N ILE A 141 24.16 -3.90 -10.48
CA ILE A 141 22.73 -3.95 -10.81
C ILE A 141 22.08 -5.30 -10.49
N ASN A 142 22.79 -6.41 -10.70
CA ASN A 142 22.28 -7.74 -10.41
C ASN A 142 22.04 -7.96 -8.90
N GLU A 143 22.91 -7.43 -8.04
CA GLU A 143 22.73 -7.50 -6.58
C GLU A 143 21.59 -6.57 -6.12
N ALA A 144 21.45 -5.41 -6.74
CA ALA A 144 20.31 -4.53 -6.52
C ALA A 144 18.99 -5.24 -6.83
N LEU A 145 18.90 -5.93 -7.98
CA LEU A 145 17.72 -6.70 -8.37
C LEU A 145 17.44 -7.87 -7.41
N LYS A 146 18.45 -8.64 -7.03
CA LYS A 146 18.31 -9.73 -6.03
C LYS A 146 17.80 -9.20 -4.70
N THR A 147 18.34 -8.08 -4.23
CA THR A 147 17.92 -7.43 -2.98
C THR A 147 16.46 -7.00 -3.05
N ASN A 148 16.03 -6.43 -4.19
CA ASN A 148 14.65 -6.05 -4.40
C ASN A 148 13.71 -7.27 -4.40
N LEU A 149 14.04 -8.32 -5.14
CA LEU A 149 13.26 -9.55 -5.23
C LEU A 149 13.14 -10.28 -3.89
N SER A 150 14.18 -10.22 -3.05
CA SER A 150 14.18 -10.80 -1.71
C SER A 150 13.36 -10.02 -0.68
N MET A 151 12.79 -8.88 -1.07
CA MET A 151 12.00 -7.95 -0.21
C MET A 151 12.74 -7.49 1.06
N LYS A 152 14.07 -7.53 1.06
CA LYS A 152 14.92 -7.08 2.18
C LYS A 152 15.01 -5.57 2.31
N GLY A 153 14.60 -4.83 1.29
CA GLY A 153 14.61 -3.37 1.27
C GLY A 153 13.23 -2.77 1.06
N LEU A 154 13.08 -1.49 1.43
CA LEU A 154 11.88 -0.72 1.12
C LEU A 154 11.96 -0.16 -0.30
N LYS A 155 13.00 0.59 -0.59
CA LYS A 155 13.36 1.08 -1.94
C LYS A 155 14.85 0.86 -2.17
N ILE A 156 15.15 0.36 -3.36
CA ILE A 156 16.51 0.12 -3.82
C ILE A 156 16.86 1.19 -4.85
N ALA A 157 17.93 1.90 -4.66
CA ALA A 157 18.43 2.89 -5.62
C ALA A 157 19.68 2.36 -6.32
N VAL A 158 19.71 2.47 -7.63
CA VAL A 158 20.94 2.35 -8.41
C VAL A 158 21.44 3.75 -8.67
N ILE A 159 22.69 4.03 -8.27
CA ILE A 159 23.31 5.36 -8.38
C ILE A 159 24.44 5.32 -9.39
N ASN A 160 24.54 6.38 -10.16
CA ASN A 160 25.67 6.63 -11.04
C ASN A 160 26.73 7.40 -10.24
N LYS A 161 28.00 7.02 -10.40
CA LYS A 161 29.11 7.73 -9.76
C LYS A 161 29.39 9.03 -10.50
#